data_236fa2a02f5699d818f7ae18095da771
#
_entry.id   236fa2a02f5699d818f7ae18095da771
#
_cell.length_a   1.000
_cell.length_b   1.000
_cell.length_c   1.000
_cell.angle_alpha   90.00
_cell.angle_beta   90.00
_cell.angle_gamma   90.00
#
_symmetry.space_group_name_H-M   'P 1'
#
loop_
_entity.id
_entity.type
_entity.pdbx_description
1 polymer ?
#
loop_
_entity_poly.entity_id
_entity_poly.type
_entity_poly.pdbx_seq_one_letter_code
_entity_poly.pdbx_strand_id
1 'polypeptide(L)'
;MVLGRRKGKTWSGIERRASAVVLIVNDDPGACEMLVRMVGSKGYRAIGSTSGDDAAGRIASDLPRCVVLDLASGGVGSSLKVLDTIRSHDDLRVSTARVVLCAASPKNRSFSFQSGADSFVVRPFHLDELVAQIADVLARPHDARARHRRDELARHDD
;
A
#
# COMPACT_ATOMS: atom_id res chain seq x y z
N MET A 1 -2.11 28.47 17.01
CA MET A 1 -1.39 28.67 15.74
C MET A 1 -1.38 27.38 14.96
N VAL A 2 -1.79 27.43 13.74
CA VAL A 2 -1.93 26.23 12.92
C VAL A 2 -0.66 26.06 12.09
N LEU A 3 0.12 25.05 12.38
CA LEU A 3 1.39 24.77 11.70
C LEU A 3 1.22 24.60 10.18
N GLY A 4 0.11 24.04 9.73
CA GLY A 4 -0.18 23.85 8.32
C GLY A 4 -0.48 25.14 7.54
N ARG A 5 -0.55 26.27 8.19
CA ARG A 5 -0.82 27.55 7.56
C ARG A 5 0.41 28.37 7.21
N ARG A 6 1.58 27.83 7.37
CA ARG A 6 2.78 28.52 6.94
C ARG A 6 2.79 28.51 5.41
N LYS A 7 2.21 29.51 4.83
CA LYS A 7 2.19 29.69 3.38
C LYS A 7 3.61 29.65 2.84
N GLY A 8 3.83 28.82 1.84
CA GLY A 8 5.13 28.68 1.20
C GLY A 8 6.10 27.72 1.86
N LYS A 9 5.73 27.07 2.98
CA LYS A 9 6.55 25.98 3.54
C LYS A 9 6.13 24.65 2.98
N THR A 10 7.04 24.04 2.24
CA THR A 10 6.93 22.63 1.90
C THR A 10 7.50 21.81 3.06
N TRP A 11 6.77 20.77 3.44
CA TRP A 11 7.28 19.81 4.40
C TRP A 11 8.49 19.09 3.81
N SER A 12 9.50 18.84 4.62
CA SER A 12 10.62 17.99 4.19
C SER A 12 10.12 16.57 3.87
N GLY A 13 10.87 15.82 3.09
CA GLY A 13 10.54 14.43 2.82
C GLY A 13 10.41 13.60 4.10
N ILE A 14 11.26 13.87 5.10
CA ILE A 14 11.23 13.20 6.40
C ILE A 14 9.95 13.53 7.16
N GLU A 15 9.55 14.80 7.20
CA GLU A 15 8.32 15.22 7.89
C GLU A 15 7.08 14.63 7.24
N ARG A 16 7.03 14.57 5.90
CA ARG A 16 5.92 13.93 5.19
C ARG A 16 5.82 12.45 5.51
N ARG A 17 6.96 11.75 5.58
CA ARG A 17 7.01 10.33 5.93
C ARG A 17 6.58 10.09 7.37
N ALA A 18 7.07 10.90 8.31
CA ALA A 18 6.72 10.77 9.73
C ALA A 18 5.24 10.92 10.00
N SER A 19 4.51 11.70 9.17
CA SER A 19 3.06 11.86 9.28
C SER A 19 2.25 10.80 8.53
N ALA A 20 2.90 10.00 7.69
CA ALA A 20 2.22 8.99 6.88
C ALA A 20 2.23 7.63 7.58
N VAL A 21 1.04 7.14 7.92
CA VAL A 21 0.85 5.80 8.46
C VAL A 21 0.82 4.80 7.32
N VAL A 22 1.66 3.77 7.39
CA VAL A 22 1.68 2.65 6.45
C VAL A 22 1.25 1.40 7.19
N LEU A 23 0.16 0.79 6.75
CA LEU A 23 -0.32 -0.48 7.29
C LEU A 23 0.29 -1.62 6.48
N ILE A 24 0.99 -2.51 7.16
CA ILE A 24 1.57 -3.71 6.54
C ILE A 24 0.76 -4.93 6.96
N VAL A 25 0.17 -5.58 5.99
CA VAL A 25 -0.61 -6.81 6.18
C VAL A 25 0.22 -7.98 5.69
N ASN A 26 0.75 -8.77 6.61
CA ASN A 26 1.58 -9.94 6.32
C ASN A 26 1.21 -11.04 7.30
N ASP A 27 0.82 -12.20 6.79
CA ASP A 27 0.31 -13.31 7.60
C ASP A 27 1.38 -14.08 8.35
N ASP A 28 2.67 -13.81 8.12
CA ASP A 28 3.77 -14.32 8.93
C ASP A 28 4.14 -13.26 9.98
N PRO A 29 3.94 -13.54 11.29
CA PRO A 29 4.22 -12.56 12.33
C PRO A 29 5.66 -12.05 12.34
N GLY A 30 6.63 -12.93 12.10
CA GLY A 30 8.05 -12.54 12.04
C GLY A 30 8.36 -11.64 10.87
N ALA A 31 7.85 -11.97 9.68
CA ALA A 31 8.02 -11.16 8.49
C ALA A 31 7.28 -9.82 8.63
N CYS A 32 6.09 -9.84 9.19
CA CYS A 32 5.32 -8.62 9.45
C CYS A 32 6.10 -7.66 10.36
N GLU A 33 6.59 -8.15 11.48
CA GLU A 33 7.37 -7.34 12.42
C GLU A 33 8.63 -6.77 11.76
N MET A 34 9.33 -7.58 10.98
CA MET A 34 10.53 -7.14 10.26
C MET A 34 10.21 -6.03 9.26
N LEU A 35 9.16 -6.19 8.46
CA LEU A 35 8.73 -5.17 7.49
C LEU A 35 8.31 -3.87 8.18
N VAL A 36 7.60 -3.96 9.30
CA VAL A 36 7.23 -2.79 10.09
C VAL A 36 8.47 -2.03 10.53
N ARG A 37 9.47 -2.71 11.06
CA ARG A 37 10.73 -2.09 11.46
C ARG A 37 11.45 -1.47 10.28
N MET A 38 11.54 -2.20 9.18
CA MET A 38 12.29 -1.76 7.99
C MET A 38 11.65 -0.53 7.36
N VAL A 39 10.35 -0.54 7.19
CA VAL A 39 9.60 0.61 6.65
C VAL A 39 9.67 1.79 7.63
N GLY A 40 9.55 1.50 8.92
CA GLY A 40 9.71 2.51 9.97
C GLY A 40 11.08 3.17 9.96
N SER A 41 12.14 2.42 9.65
CA SER A 41 13.50 2.97 9.57
C SER A 41 13.67 3.98 8.44
N LYS A 42 12.77 3.99 7.47
CA LYS A 42 12.76 4.95 6.36
C LYS A 42 11.91 6.20 6.66
N GLY A 43 11.43 6.34 7.89
CA GLY A 43 10.75 7.53 8.38
C GLY A 43 9.22 7.45 8.42
N TYR A 44 8.63 6.35 7.98
CA TYR A 44 7.17 6.15 8.03
C TYR A 44 6.71 5.68 9.41
N ARG A 45 5.45 5.98 9.74
CA ARG A 45 4.78 5.33 10.87
C ARG A 45 4.22 4.00 10.38
N ALA A 46 4.97 2.93 10.56
CA ALA A 46 4.56 1.61 10.12
C ALA A 46 3.84 0.87 11.24
N ILE A 47 2.69 0.30 10.91
CA ILE A 47 1.90 -0.57 11.78
C ILE A 47 1.64 -1.88 11.06
N GLY A 48 1.46 -2.96 11.81
CA GLY A 48 1.32 -4.29 11.23
C GLY A 48 0.00 -4.97 11.58
N SER A 49 -0.47 -5.81 10.68
CA SER A 49 -1.54 -6.77 10.93
C SER A 49 -1.14 -8.11 10.32
N THR A 50 -1.35 -9.18 11.07
CA THR A 50 -1.07 -10.55 10.59
C THR A 50 -2.32 -11.23 10.04
N SER A 51 -3.44 -10.52 9.96
CA SER A 51 -4.70 -11.06 9.46
C SER A 51 -5.24 -10.24 8.29
N GLY A 52 -5.41 -10.88 7.13
CA GLY A 52 -6.07 -10.26 5.99
C GLY A 52 -7.54 -9.95 6.27
N ASP A 53 -8.20 -10.76 7.10
CA ASP A 53 -9.61 -10.54 7.46
C ASP A 53 -9.82 -9.25 8.25
N ASP A 54 -8.81 -8.81 8.99
CA ASP A 54 -8.88 -7.59 9.79
C ASP A 54 -8.48 -6.33 9.01
N ALA A 55 -8.00 -6.48 7.78
CA ALA A 55 -7.42 -5.37 7.03
C ALA A 55 -8.39 -4.20 6.84
N ALA A 56 -9.62 -4.48 6.41
CA ALA A 56 -10.62 -3.42 6.20
C ALA A 56 -10.95 -2.67 7.50
N GLY A 57 -11.08 -3.39 8.61
CA GLY A 57 -11.30 -2.79 9.93
C GLY A 57 -10.13 -1.93 10.39
N ARG A 58 -8.90 -2.39 10.15
CA ARG A 58 -7.69 -1.64 10.47
C ARG A 58 -7.58 -0.37 9.63
N ILE A 59 -7.93 -0.45 8.35
CA ILE A 59 -7.95 0.74 7.48
C ILE A 59 -8.95 1.77 8.02
N ALA A 60 -10.15 1.32 8.40
CA ALA A 60 -11.17 2.21 8.95
C ALA A 60 -10.75 2.87 10.26
N SER A 61 -10.07 2.14 11.14
CA SER A 61 -9.68 2.67 12.46
C SER A 61 -8.40 3.49 12.43
N ASP A 62 -7.40 3.06 11.67
CA ASP A 62 -6.06 3.67 11.68
C ASP A 62 -5.87 4.70 10.57
N LEU A 63 -6.72 4.69 9.55
CA LEU A 63 -6.69 5.59 8.38
C LEU A 63 -5.30 5.69 7.75
N PRO A 64 -4.68 4.55 7.37
CA PRO A 64 -3.35 4.59 6.78
C PRO A 64 -3.36 5.30 5.42
N ARG A 65 -2.26 5.96 5.12
CA ARG A 65 -2.06 6.60 3.81
C ARG A 65 -1.71 5.58 2.73
N CYS A 66 -1.18 4.42 3.14
CA CYS A 66 -0.84 3.33 2.24
C CYS A 66 -1.00 2.00 2.97
N VAL A 67 -1.46 1.00 2.25
CA VAL A 67 -1.59 -0.38 2.73
C VAL A 67 -0.70 -1.27 1.87
N VAL A 68 0.16 -2.05 2.51
CA VAL A 68 0.98 -3.06 1.84
C VAL A 68 0.35 -4.42 2.10
N LEU A 69 -0.14 -5.08 1.06
CA LEU A 69 -0.68 -6.43 1.14
C LEU A 69 0.39 -7.44 0.72
N ASP A 70 0.93 -8.15 1.69
CA ASP A 70 1.99 -9.13 1.49
C ASP A 70 1.61 -10.47 2.14
N LEU A 71 0.55 -11.10 1.62
CA LEU A 71 0.01 -12.35 2.12
C LEU A 71 0.60 -13.52 1.33
N ALA A 72 1.51 -14.25 1.94
CA ALA A 72 2.20 -15.39 1.31
C ALA A 72 1.41 -16.69 1.43
N SER A 73 0.69 -16.89 2.54
CA SER A 73 -0.12 -18.09 2.77
C SER A 73 -1.34 -18.09 1.84
N GLY A 74 -1.52 -19.12 1.06
CA GLY A 74 -2.62 -19.22 0.12
C GLY A 74 -2.37 -18.50 -1.21
N GLY A 75 -1.17 -17.99 -1.44
CA GLY A 75 -0.76 -17.36 -2.71
C GLY A 75 -1.41 -16.01 -2.96
N VAL A 76 -1.34 -15.55 -4.21
CA VAL A 76 -1.89 -14.25 -4.62
C VAL A 76 -3.40 -14.15 -4.44
N GLY A 77 -4.11 -15.26 -4.48
CA GLY A 77 -5.57 -15.29 -4.29
C GLY A 77 -5.99 -14.70 -2.95
N SER A 78 -5.21 -14.92 -1.89
CA SER A 78 -5.48 -14.33 -0.57
C SER A 78 -5.38 -12.81 -0.62
N SER A 79 -4.35 -12.26 -1.24
CA SER A 79 -4.17 -10.82 -1.37
C SER A 79 -5.24 -10.19 -2.25
N LEU A 80 -5.59 -10.83 -3.37
CA LEU A 80 -6.64 -10.34 -4.26
C LEU A 80 -8.01 -10.32 -3.59
N LYS A 81 -8.30 -11.33 -2.76
CA LYS A 81 -9.53 -11.38 -1.98
C LYS A 81 -9.61 -10.24 -0.97
N VAL A 82 -8.52 -9.95 -0.26
CA VAL A 82 -8.45 -8.82 0.67
C VAL A 82 -8.62 -7.50 -0.09
N LEU A 83 -7.95 -7.35 -1.22
CA LEU A 83 -8.08 -6.17 -2.07
C LEU A 83 -9.52 -5.96 -2.53
N ASP A 84 -10.19 -7.03 -2.97
CA ASP A 84 -11.60 -6.97 -3.37
C ASP A 84 -12.49 -6.52 -2.21
N THR A 85 -12.28 -7.07 -1.02
CA THR A 85 -12.99 -6.66 0.19
C THR A 85 -12.79 -5.17 0.49
N ILE A 86 -11.56 -4.68 0.34
CA ILE A 86 -11.25 -3.26 0.52
C ILE A 86 -12.01 -2.42 -0.51
N ARG A 87 -11.92 -2.76 -1.79
CA ARG A 87 -12.51 -1.96 -2.88
C ARG A 87 -14.04 -1.97 -2.88
N SER A 88 -14.67 -3.03 -2.38
CA SER A 88 -16.12 -3.14 -2.29
C SER A 88 -16.70 -2.63 -0.97
N HIS A 89 -15.88 -2.12 -0.08
CA HIS A 89 -16.33 -1.63 1.23
C HIS A 89 -17.18 -0.36 1.09
N ASP A 90 -18.21 -0.24 1.92
CA ASP A 90 -19.13 0.90 1.90
C ASP A 90 -18.48 2.21 2.35
N ASP A 91 -17.50 2.15 3.25
CA ASP A 91 -16.78 3.33 3.71
C ASP A 91 -15.75 3.74 2.66
N LEU A 92 -15.91 4.95 2.11
CA LEU A 92 -15.00 5.48 1.09
C LEU A 92 -13.55 5.59 1.58
N ARG A 93 -13.34 5.80 2.88
CA ARG A 93 -11.99 5.83 3.44
C ARG A 93 -11.31 4.48 3.34
N VAL A 94 -12.08 3.40 3.32
CA VAL A 94 -11.58 2.04 3.09
C VAL A 94 -11.48 1.76 1.60
N SER A 95 -12.56 1.96 0.85
CA SER A 95 -12.61 1.56 -0.57
C SER A 95 -11.63 2.31 -1.45
N THR A 96 -11.23 3.52 -1.07
CA THR A 96 -10.24 4.32 -1.80
C THR A 96 -8.83 4.23 -1.24
N ALA A 97 -8.58 3.36 -0.26
CA ALA A 97 -7.25 3.19 0.33
C ALA A 97 -6.21 2.87 -0.76
N ARG A 98 -5.02 3.43 -0.62
CA ARG A 98 -3.91 3.18 -1.54
C ARG A 98 -3.26 1.86 -1.18
N VAL A 99 -3.12 0.97 -2.16
CA VAL A 99 -2.66 -0.40 -1.92
C VAL A 99 -1.46 -0.73 -2.80
N VAL A 100 -0.38 -1.18 -2.15
CA VAL A 100 0.76 -1.86 -2.78
C VAL A 100 0.55 -3.34 -2.56
N LEU A 101 0.42 -4.12 -3.63
CA LEU A 101 0.23 -5.57 -3.55
C LEU A 101 1.53 -6.29 -3.86
N CYS A 102 1.94 -7.18 -2.98
CA CYS A 102 3.13 -8.02 -3.14
C CYS A 102 2.72 -9.44 -3.53
N ALA A 103 3.42 -10.04 -4.48
CA ALA A 103 3.14 -11.37 -4.96
C ALA A 103 4.43 -12.12 -5.30
N ALA A 104 4.33 -13.44 -5.40
CA ALA A 104 5.48 -14.31 -5.69
C ALA A 104 5.89 -14.34 -7.16
N SER A 105 5.02 -13.89 -8.08
CA SER A 105 5.26 -13.99 -9.52
C SER A 105 4.84 -12.73 -10.25
N PRO A 106 5.62 -12.29 -11.25
CA PRO A 106 5.23 -11.16 -12.10
C PRO A 106 3.97 -11.45 -12.95
N LYS A 107 3.60 -12.71 -13.08
CA LYS A 107 2.38 -13.13 -13.80
C LYS A 107 1.10 -12.58 -13.16
N ASN A 108 1.16 -12.22 -11.89
CA ASN A 108 0.00 -11.71 -11.15
C ASN A 108 -0.20 -10.20 -11.30
N ARG A 109 0.67 -9.54 -12.05
CA ARG A 109 0.67 -8.09 -12.20
C ARG A 109 -0.63 -7.55 -12.78
N SER A 110 -1.05 -8.07 -13.92
CA SER A 110 -2.27 -7.59 -14.61
C SER A 110 -3.50 -7.75 -13.73
N PHE A 111 -3.68 -8.93 -13.13
CA PHE A 111 -4.79 -9.16 -12.21
C PHE A 111 -4.80 -8.20 -11.03
N SER A 112 -3.62 -7.89 -10.49
CA SER A 112 -3.51 -6.97 -9.37
C SER A 112 -3.99 -5.58 -9.74
N PHE A 113 -3.57 -5.05 -10.88
CA PHE A 113 -4.02 -3.74 -11.35
C PHE A 113 -5.49 -3.74 -11.76
N GLN A 114 -5.98 -4.81 -12.39
CA GLN A 114 -7.41 -4.96 -12.72
C GLN A 114 -8.27 -4.97 -11.46
N SER A 115 -7.77 -5.56 -10.37
CA SER A 115 -8.48 -5.63 -9.09
C SER A 115 -8.39 -4.33 -8.29
N GLY A 116 -7.63 -3.35 -8.75
CA GLY A 116 -7.57 -2.03 -8.15
C GLY A 116 -6.35 -1.75 -7.28
N ALA A 117 -5.27 -2.53 -7.41
CA ALA A 117 -4.00 -2.20 -6.76
C ALA A 117 -3.43 -0.91 -7.34
N ASP A 118 -2.79 -0.11 -6.50
CA ASP A 118 -2.11 1.12 -6.93
C ASP A 118 -0.67 0.85 -7.35
N SER A 119 -0.08 -0.23 -6.86
CA SER A 119 1.25 -0.66 -7.20
C SER A 119 1.41 -2.16 -7.01
N PHE A 120 2.43 -2.74 -7.61
CA PHE A 120 2.69 -4.16 -7.59
C PHE A 120 4.19 -4.41 -7.39
N VAL A 121 4.54 -5.30 -6.45
CA VAL A 121 5.93 -5.66 -6.14
C VAL A 121 6.06 -7.18 -6.13
N VAL A 122 7.12 -7.70 -6.75
CA VAL A 122 7.37 -9.15 -6.82
C VAL A 122 8.35 -9.56 -5.72
N ARG A 123 7.99 -10.61 -4.97
CA ARG A 123 8.90 -11.20 -3.99
C ARG A 123 9.91 -12.15 -4.66
N PRO A 124 11.17 -12.23 -4.20
CA PRO A 124 11.75 -11.41 -3.14
C PRO A 124 12.05 -9.99 -3.65
N PHE A 125 11.84 -9.00 -2.78
CA PHE A 125 12.13 -7.60 -3.10
C PHE A 125 13.12 -7.02 -2.08
N HIS A 126 13.88 -6.03 -2.53
CA HIS A 126 14.69 -5.21 -1.62
C HIS A 126 13.79 -4.17 -0.94
N LEU A 127 14.16 -3.79 0.28
CA LEU A 127 13.44 -2.75 1.01
C LEU A 127 13.29 -1.48 0.18
N ASP A 128 14.34 -1.08 -0.53
CA ASP A 128 14.32 0.14 -1.33
C ASP A 128 13.28 0.09 -2.46
N GLU A 129 13.02 -1.09 -3.03
CA GLU A 129 11.97 -1.28 -4.04
C GLU A 129 10.60 -1.05 -3.43
N LEU A 130 10.34 -1.64 -2.26
CA LEU A 130 9.07 -1.47 -1.57
C LEU A 130 8.86 -0.02 -1.17
N VAL A 131 9.86 0.61 -0.59
CA VAL A 131 9.78 2.01 -0.15
C VAL A 131 9.58 2.95 -1.34
N ALA A 132 10.22 2.68 -2.47
CA ALA A 132 10.01 3.45 -3.69
C ALA A 132 8.56 3.36 -4.16
N GLN A 133 7.94 2.18 -4.11
CA GLN A 133 6.55 2.01 -4.48
C GLN A 133 5.60 2.69 -3.49
N ILE A 134 5.88 2.62 -2.20
CA ILE A 134 5.12 3.36 -1.19
C ILE A 134 5.18 4.87 -1.48
N ALA A 135 6.36 5.40 -1.74
CA ALA A 135 6.53 6.81 -2.06
C ALA A 135 5.76 7.21 -3.33
N ASP A 136 5.80 6.38 -4.36
CA ASP A 136 5.09 6.64 -5.62
C ASP A 136 3.58 6.69 -5.42
N VAL A 137 3.00 5.73 -4.69
CA VAL A 137 1.55 5.73 -4.46
C VAL A 137 1.11 6.89 -3.59
N LEU A 138 1.93 7.30 -2.63
CA LEU A 138 1.64 8.45 -1.78
C LEU A 138 1.69 9.78 -2.55
N ALA A 139 2.60 9.88 -3.51
CA ALA A 139 2.77 11.09 -4.32
C ALA A 139 1.73 11.22 -5.43
N ARG A 140 1.07 10.13 -5.83
CA ARG A 140 0.13 10.14 -6.94
C ARG A 140 -1.18 10.80 -6.55
N PRO A 141 -1.65 11.84 -7.29
CA PRO A 141 -2.95 12.42 -7.02
C PRO A 141 -4.08 11.41 -7.17
N HIS A 142 -5.14 11.57 -6.41
CA HIS A 142 -6.27 10.64 -6.41
C HIS A 142 -6.86 10.46 -7.82
N ASP A 143 -7.02 11.56 -8.56
CA ASP A 143 -7.59 11.56 -9.91
C ASP A 143 -6.68 10.91 -10.96
N ALA A 144 -5.38 10.77 -10.67
CA ALA A 144 -4.43 10.11 -11.56
C ALA A 144 -4.34 8.60 -11.36
N ARG A 145 -4.95 8.06 -10.31
CA ARG A 145 -4.79 6.65 -9.92
C ARG A 145 -5.37 5.69 -10.95
N ALA A 146 -6.58 5.96 -11.43
CA ALA A 146 -7.22 5.10 -12.43
C ALA A 146 -6.46 5.11 -13.76
N ARG A 147 -5.95 6.27 -14.17
CA ARG A 147 -5.11 6.37 -15.37
C ARG A 147 -3.83 5.56 -15.21
N HIS A 148 -3.19 5.66 -14.05
CA HIS A 148 -1.97 4.90 -13.78
C HIS A 148 -2.21 3.39 -13.94
N ARG A 149 -3.30 2.87 -13.38
CA ARG A 149 -3.64 1.45 -13.51
C ARG A 149 -3.87 1.05 -14.97
N ARG A 150 -4.55 1.89 -15.74
CA ARG A 150 -4.74 1.64 -17.18
C ARG A 150 -3.43 1.62 -17.94
N ASP A 151 -2.53 2.56 -17.64
CA ASP A 151 -1.22 2.64 -18.27
C ASP A 151 -0.37 1.40 -17.95
N GLU A 152 -0.42 0.94 -16.70
CA GLU A 152 0.29 -0.27 -16.29
C GLU A 152 -0.26 -1.53 -16.98
N LEU A 153 -1.56 -1.60 -17.18
CA LEU A 153 -2.19 -2.71 -17.92
C LEU A 153 -1.79 -2.67 -19.40
N ALA A 154 -1.78 -1.50 -20.01
CA ALA A 154 -1.41 -1.35 -21.43
C ALA A 154 0.04 -1.76 -21.70
N ARG A 155 0.95 -1.53 -20.77
CA ARG A 155 2.36 -1.94 -20.90
C ARG A 155 2.55 -3.45 -20.95
N HIS A 156 1.58 -4.21 -20.45
CA HIS A 156 1.67 -5.66 -20.38
C HIS A 156 1.09 -6.36 -21.60
N ASP A 157 0.26 -5.65 -22.34
CA ASP A 157 -0.35 -6.17 -23.56
C ASP A 157 0.59 -6.06 -24.79
N ASP A 158 1.72 -5.39 -24.59
CA ASP A 158 2.79 -5.34 -25.57
C ASP A 158 3.82 -6.44 -25.29
#